data_76c47760b9caad9caf74c8afe0490978
#
_entry.id   76c47760b9caad9caf74c8afe0490978
#
_cell.length_a   1.000
_cell.length_b   1.000
_cell.length_c   1.000
_cell.angle_alpha   90.00
_cell.angle_beta   90.00
_cell.angle_gamma   90.00
#
_symmetry.space_group_name_H-M   'P 1'
#
loop_
_entity.id
_entity.type
_entity.pdbx_description
1 polymer ?
#
loop_
_entity_poly.entity_id
_entity_poly.type
_entity_poly.pdbx_seq_one_letter_code
_entity_poly.pdbx_strand_id
1 'polypeptide(L)'
;MRVAVASGKGGTGKTTVAVNLARSWGSPVSLLDCDVEEPNDHLFLEGRLSASWPVTMRVPVVDAARCDGCGECSRFCAFHALATAGGTALVFPGMCHGCGGCALVCPRGAIREADARIGVVERRESGDVELVLGRLDVGSSLTPPVVNAVKAKAREGAQAILDAPAGTSCPVVATLRGSDYVLLVTEPTPFGLHDLTLAVELVRELQLPFGVVVNRAGTGDGRVRDYCAAERIEVLVEVPDDRRIAEAYARGRLVVDALPEYAGLFRGLAERLRERAGGAA
;
A
#
# COMPACT_ATOMS: atom_id res chain seq x y z
N MET A 1 -16.38 -3.57 -4.42
CA MET A 1 -16.05 -2.78 -3.22
C MET A 1 -14.59 -2.96 -2.86
N ARG A 2 -13.87 -1.86 -2.66
CA ARG A 2 -12.45 -1.82 -2.29
C ARG A 2 -12.28 -1.04 -0.97
N VAL A 3 -11.79 -1.71 0.07
CA VAL A 3 -11.50 -1.10 1.38
C VAL A 3 -10.00 -1.03 1.57
N ALA A 4 -9.45 0.17 1.74
CA ALA A 4 -8.03 0.33 2.06
C ALA A 4 -7.84 0.42 3.57
N VAL A 5 -6.89 -0.34 4.10
CA VAL A 5 -6.46 -0.29 5.50
C VAL A 5 -5.15 0.48 5.56
N ALA A 6 -5.14 1.62 6.25
CA ALA A 6 -4.00 2.54 6.27
C ALA A 6 -3.72 3.06 7.68
N SER A 7 -2.57 3.69 7.87
CA SER A 7 -2.20 4.35 9.13
C SER A 7 -1.13 5.41 8.90
N GLY A 8 -1.08 6.42 9.76
CA GLY A 8 -0.07 7.48 9.68
C GLY A 8 1.36 7.02 10.01
N LYS A 9 1.56 5.86 10.66
CA LYS A 9 2.88 5.30 10.98
C LYS A 9 2.92 3.77 10.91
N GLY A 10 4.14 3.20 10.94
CA GLY A 10 4.37 1.77 11.10
C GLY A 10 4.05 1.27 12.53
N GLY A 11 3.77 -0.02 12.66
CA GLY A 11 3.57 -0.68 13.96
C GLY A 11 2.21 -0.49 14.61
N THR A 12 1.25 0.22 14.00
CA THR A 12 -0.11 0.43 14.54
C THR A 12 -1.00 -0.81 14.46
N GLY A 13 -0.58 -1.85 13.72
CA GLY A 13 -1.35 -3.08 13.51
C GLY A 13 -2.22 -3.10 12.26
N LYS A 14 -1.91 -2.30 11.22
CA LYS A 14 -2.59 -2.33 9.92
C LYS A 14 -2.73 -3.75 9.37
N THR A 15 -1.61 -4.42 9.17
CA THR A 15 -1.56 -5.79 8.66
C THR A 15 -2.38 -6.75 9.53
N THR A 16 -2.30 -6.62 10.88
CA THR A 16 -3.15 -7.42 11.78
C THR A 16 -4.63 -7.20 11.47
N VAL A 17 -5.05 -5.94 11.28
CA VAL A 17 -6.44 -5.62 10.93
C VAL A 17 -6.78 -6.14 9.54
N ALA A 18 -5.94 -5.91 8.53
CA ALA A 18 -6.19 -6.28 7.14
C ALA A 18 -6.36 -7.80 6.95
N VAL A 19 -5.43 -8.61 7.48
CA VAL A 19 -5.47 -10.07 7.33
C VAL A 19 -6.64 -10.71 8.09
N ASN A 20 -6.95 -10.21 9.31
CA ASN A 20 -8.07 -10.74 10.10
C ASN A 20 -9.43 -10.28 9.54
N LEU A 21 -9.51 -9.06 8.98
CA LEU A 21 -10.69 -8.59 8.26
C LEU A 21 -10.94 -9.43 7.01
N ALA A 22 -9.88 -9.72 6.21
CA ALA A 22 -9.99 -10.57 5.02
C ALA A 22 -10.49 -11.98 5.38
N ARG A 23 -9.93 -12.58 6.44
CA ARG A 23 -10.34 -13.90 6.94
C ARG A 23 -11.78 -13.92 7.44
N SER A 24 -12.28 -12.80 7.98
CA SER A 24 -13.61 -12.67 8.54
C SER A 24 -14.64 -12.10 7.57
N TRP A 25 -14.29 -11.92 6.29
CA TRP A 25 -15.12 -11.22 5.31
C TRP A 25 -16.43 -11.94 4.99
N GLY A 26 -16.47 -13.26 5.14
CA GLY A 26 -17.69 -14.08 4.96
C GLY A 26 -18.08 -14.37 3.51
N SER A 27 -17.25 -13.98 2.54
CA SER A 27 -17.39 -14.29 1.11
C SER A 27 -15.98 -14.22 0.47
N PRO A 28 -15.77 -14.78 -0.73
CA PRO A 28 -14.49 -14.66 -1.42
C PRO A 28 -14.04 -13.21 -1.54
N VAL A 29 -12.80 -12.91 -1.13
CA VAL A 29 -12.22 -11.59 -1.10
C VAL A 29 -10.77 -11.62 -1.58
N SER A 30 -10.33 -10.56 -2.26
CA SER A 30 -8.92 -10.36 -2.59
C SER A 30 -8.27 -9.49 -1.50
N LEU A 31 -7.22 -9.98 -0.86
CA LEU A 31 -6.33 -9.18 -0.03
C LEU A 31 -5.15 -8.73 -0.89
N LEU A 32 -4.94 -7.42 -0.98
CA LEU A 32 -3.93 -6.79 -1.81
C LEU A 32 -2.85 -6.20 -0.89
N ASP A 33 -1.71 -6.87 -0.76
CA ASP A 33 -0.57 -6.36 -0.03
C ASP A 33 0.16 -5.31 -0.88
N CYS A 34 -0.09 -4.05 -0.56
CA CYS A 34 0.46 -2.87 -1.22
C CYS A 34 1.71 -2.32 -0.53
N ASP A 35 2.16 -2.92 0.58
CA ASP A 35 3.45 -2.61 1.20
C ASP A 35 4.58 -3.35 0.44
N VAL A 36 4.82 -2.89 -0.78
CA VAL A 36 5.69 -3.57 -1.75
C VAL A 36 7.17 -3.55 -1.38
N GLU A 37 7.57 -2.73 -0.41
CA GLU A 37 8.94 -2.70 0.14
C GLU A 37 9.14 -3.82 1.18
N GLU A 38 8.13 -4.06 2.02
CA GLU A 38 8.16 -5.09 3.08
C GLU A 38 6.84 -5.89 3.13
N PRO A 39 6.46 -6.61 2.03
CA PRO A 39 5.20 -7.36 2.01
C PRO A 39 5.22 -8.48 3.05
N ASN A 40 4.18 -8.55 3.88
CA ASN A 40 4.15 -9.46 5.02
C ASN A 40 2.82 -10.21 5.21
N ASP A 41 1.77 -9.92 4.45
CA ASP A 41 0.47 -10.61 4.53
C ASP A 41 0.59 -12.12 4.30
N HIS A 42 1.53 -12.55 3.46
CA HIS A 42 1.81 -13.96 3.15
C HIS A 42 2.35 -14.77 4.33
N LEU A 43 2.81 -14.10 5.39
CA LEU A 43 3.24 -14.76 6.64
C LEU A 43 2.05 -15.23 7.48
N PHE A 44 0.87 -14.64 7.28
CA PHE A 44 -0.36 -14.96 8.00
C PHE A 44 -1.33 -15.81 7.18
N LEU A 45 -1.29 -15.64 5.86
CA LEU A 45 -2.13 -16.34 4.91
C LEU A 45 -1.25 -17.28 4.07
N GLU A 46 -0.96 -18.44 4.65
CA GLU A 46 -0.26 -19.49 3.92
C GLU A 46 -1.10 -19.89 2.69
N GLY A 47 -0.55 -19.68 1.50
CA GLY A 47 -1.23 -19.95 0.25
C GLY A 47 -0.29 -20.48 -0.82
N ARG A 48 -0.84 -21.31 -1.73
CA ARG A 48 -0.09 -21.80 -2.88
C ARG A 48 0.07 -20.66 -3.92
N LEU A 49 1.31 -20.45 -4.37
CA LEU A 49 1.58 -19.55 -5.49
C LEU A 49 0.85 -20.06 -6.75
N SER A 50 -0.07 -19.26 -7.29
CA SER A 50 -0.86 -19.59 -8.48
C SER A 50 -0.40 -18.83 -9.72
N ALA A 51 0.16 -17.63 -9.57
CA ALA A 51 0.68 -16.84 -10.68
C ALA A 51 1.75 -15.84 -10.21
N SER A 52 2.61 -15.43 -11.13
CA SER A 52 3.64 -14.40 -10.90
C SER A 52 3.85 -13.59 -12.17
N TRP A 53 3.96 -12.26 -12.03
CA TRP A 53 4.13 -11.33 -13.14
C TRP A 53 5.26 -10.34 -12.82
N PRO A 54 6.25 -10.18 -13.71
CA PRO A 54 7.24 -9.11 -13.57
C PRO A 54 6.55 -7.75 -13.73
N VAL A 55 6.99 -6.77 -12.97
CA VAL A 55 6.62 -5.36 -13.14
C VAL A 55 7.80 -4.66 -13.79
N THR A 56 7.55 -4.03 -14.92
CA THR A 56 8.58 -3.29 -15.69
C THR A 56 8.22 -1.81 -15.77
N MET A 57 9.26 -1.01 -15.95
CA MET A 57 9.15 0.42 -16.21
C MET A 57 10.05 0.79 -17.41
N ARG A 58 9.60 1.76 -18.21
CA ARG A 58 10.41 2.30 -19.30
C ARG A 58 11.52 3.17 -18.74
N VAL A 59 12.76 2.83 -19.05
CA VAL A 59 13.97 3.58 -18.65
C VAL A 59 14.78 3.98 -19.88
N PRO A 60 15.47 5.14 -19.85
CA PRO A 60 16.30 5.57 -20.96
C PRO A 60 17.52 4.66 -21.14
N VAL A 61 17.84 4.38 -22.40
CA VAL A 61 19.08 3.74 -22.85
C VAL A 61 19.75 4.67 -23.85
N VAL A 62 21.00 5.03 -23.59
CA VAL A 62 21.77 5.96 -24.40
C VAL A 62 22.57 5.20 -25.45
N ASP A 63 22.44 5.60 -26.72
CA ASP A 63 23.31 5.19 -27.80
C ASP A 63 24.58 6.09 -27.80
N ALA A 64 25.68 5.56 -27.30
CA ALA A 64 26.93 6.30 -27.17
C ALA A 64 27.52 6.76 -28.52
N ALA A 65 27.20 6.07 -29.61
CA ALA A 65 27.67 6.44 -30.94
C ALA A 65 26.95 7.68 -31.48
N ARG A 66 25.74 7.95 -31.03
CA ARG A 66 24.92 9.09 -31.42
C ARG A 66 24.96 10.24 -30.42
N CYS A 67 25.36 9.95 -29.18
CA CYS A 67 25.40 10.94 -28.10
C CYS A 67 26.66 11.83 -28.25
N ASP A 68 26.44 13.13 -28.27
CA ASP A 68 27.52 14.14 -28.32
C ASP A 68 27.80 14.79 -26.95
N GLY A 69 27.15 14.30 -25.89
CA GLY A 69 27.35 14.83 -24.54
C GLY A 69 26.80 16.25 -24.30
N CYS A 70 25.88 16.76 -25.12
CA CYS A 70 25.32 18.12 -25.02
C CYS A 70 24.62 18.45 -23.68
N GLY A 71 24.22 17.45 -22.91
CA GLY A 71 23.65 17.59 -21.58
C GLY A 71 22.18 18.02 -21.51
N GLU A 72 21.47 18.14 -22.65
CA GLU A 72 20.04 18.54 -22.64
C GLU A 72 19.17 17.60 -21.80
N CYS A 73 19.37 16.29 -21.92
CA CYS A 73 18.65 15.27 -21.14
C CYS A 73 18.91 15.38 -19.62
N SER A 74 20.15 15.73 -19.24
CA SER A 74 20.53 15.91 -17.84
C SER A 74 19.89 17.18 -17.24
N ARG A 75 19.90 18.31 -18.00
CA ARG A 75 19.25 19.57 -17.60
C ARG A 75 17.72 19.42 -17.48
N PHE A 76 17.13 18.66 -18.38
CA PHE A 76 15.68 18.42 -18.39
C PHE A 76 15.20 17.55 -17.22
N CYS A 77 16.04 16.60 -16.75
CA CYS A 77 15.59 15.59 -15.78
C CYS A 77 15.43 16.17 -14.37
N ALA A 78 14.19 16.43 -13.96
CA ALA A 78 13.86 16.91 -12.62
C ALA A 78 14.26 15.93 -11.49
N PHE A 79 14.46 14.64 -11.84
CA PHE A 79 14.83 13.60 -10.87
C PHE A 79 16.33 13.31 -10.85
N HIS A 80 17.11 14.06 -11.62
CA HIS A 80 18.57 13.85 -11.74
C HIS A 80 18.98 12.42 -12.11
N ALA A 81 18.12 11.71 -12.82
CA ALA A 81 18.37 10.34 -13.28
C ALA A 81 19.36 10.26 -14.45
N LEU A 82 19.82 11.40 -14.98
CA LEU A 82 20.85 11.48 -16.01
C LEU A 82 21.92 12.50 -15.62
N ALA A 83 23.16 12.17 -15.89
CA ALA A 83 24.30 13.08 -15.80
C ALA A 83 25.12 13.01 -17.09
N THR A 84 25.93 14.03 -17.38
CA THR A 84 26.82 14.04 -18.53
C THR A 84 28.24 13.97 -18.05
N ALA A 85 29.02 12.96 -18.51
CA ALA A 85 30.43 12.81 -18.22
C ALA A 85 31.11 12.09 -19.39
N GLY A 86 32.37 12.43 -19.65
CA GLY A 86 33.15 11.76 -20.70
C GLY A 86 32.60 11.89 -22.13
N GLY A 87 31.85 12.97 -22.42
CA GLY A 87 31.24 13.21 -23.74
C GLY A 87 29.95 12.39 -24.00
N THR A 88 29.38 11.75 -22.99
CA THR A 88 28.15 10.98 -23.14
C THR A 88 27.22 11.18 -21.91
N ALA A 89 25.95 10.86 -22.07
CA ALA A 89 25.00 10.84 -20.97
C ALA A 89 25.09 9.49 -20.23
N LEU A 90 25.15 9.56 -18.90
CA LEU A 90 25.07 8.43 -17.98
C LEU A 90 23.66 8.36 -17.40
N VAL A 91 23.11 7.16 -17.25
CA VAL A 91 21.77 6.92 -16.72
C VAL A 91 21.87 6.27 -15.35
N PHE A 92 21.07 6.75 -14.41
CA PHE A 92 20.87 6.16 -13.08
C PHE A 92 19.43 5.61 -12.99
N PRO A 93 19.22 4.33 -13.37
CA PRO A 93 17.88 3.76 -13.47
C PRO A 93 17.09 3.82 -12.17
N GLY A 94 17.75 3.67 -11.00
CA GLY A 94 17.11 3.75 -9.69
C GLY A 94 16.51 5.13 -9.35
N MET A 95 16.91 6.20 -10.07
CA MET A 95 16.36 7.55 -9.92
C MET A 95 15.35 7.90 -11.03
N CYS A 96 15.19 7.04 -12.03
CA CYS A 96 14.34 7.32 -13.19
C CYS A 96 12.86 7.10 -12.86
N HIS A 97 12.02 8.05 -13.21
CA HIS A 97 10.56 7.98 -13.05
C HIS A 97 9.80 7.56 -14.32
N GLY A 98 10.50 7.13 -15.37
CA GLY A 98 9.89 6.59 -16.59
C GLY A 98 9.07 7.60 -17.39
N CYS A 99 9.34 8.91 -17.29
CA CYS A 99 8.53 9.95 -17.92
C CYS A 99 8.81 10.13 -19.45
N GLY A 100 9.88 9.52 -19.99
CA GLY A 100 10.23 9.58 -21.41
C GLY A 100 10.78 10.93 -21.89
N GLY A 101 10.77 11.97 -21.07
CA GLY A 101 11.13 13.33 -21.47
C GLY A 101 12.55 13.48 -21.99
N CYS A 102 13.51 12.73 -21.45
CA CYS A 102 14.89 12.74 -21.90
C CYS A 102 15.06 12.27 -23.36
N ALA A 103 14.24 11.34 -23.82
CA ALA A 103 14.22 10.90 -25.20
C ALA A 103 13.65 11.99 -26.14
N LEU A 104 12.62 12.72 -25.69
CA LEU A 104 11.98 13.79 -26.46
C LEU A 104 12.88 15.00 -26.65
N VAL A 105 13.66 15.38 -25.63
CA VAL A 105 14.54 16.57 -25.69
C VAL A 105 15.91 16.28 -26.30
N CYS A 106 16.23 15.03 -26.63
CA CYS A 106 17.53 14.68 -27.20
C CYS A 106 17.66 15.14 -28.67
N PRO A 107 18.48 16.15 -29.00
CA PRO A 107 18.58 16.67 -30.39
C PRO A 107 19.22 15.69 -31.35
N ARG A 108 19.97 14.71 -30.84
CA ARG A 108 20.63 13.64 -31.63
C ARG A 108 19.76 12.38 -31.77
N GLY A 109 18.61 12.31 -31.08
CA GLY A 109 17.81 11.08 -30.98
C GLY A 109 18.64 9.90 -30.47
N ALA A 110 19.60 10.17 -29.57
CA ALA A 110 20.51 9.18 -29.01
C ALA A 110 19.89 8.41 -27.83
N ILE A 111 18.70 8.77 -27.39
CA ILE A 111 18.05 8.13 -26.26
C ILE A 111 16.81 7.38 -26.73
N ARG A 112 16.76 6.10 -26.44
CA ARG A 112 15.57 5.25 -26.58
C ARG A 112 15.11 4.77 -25.20
N GLU A 113 13.88 4.32 -25.10
CA GLU A 113 13.38 3.68 -23.87
C GLU A 113 13.44 2.16 -24.01
N ALA A 114 13.76 1.48 -22.92
CA ALA A 114 13.70 0.04 -22.80
C ALA A 114 13.01 -0.36 -21.49
N ASP A 115 12.44 -1.55 -21.48
CA ASP A 115 11.83 -2.10 -20.26
C ASP A 115 12.92 -2.53 -19.28
N ALA A 116 12.82 -2.04 -18.05
CA ALA A 116 13.63 -2.48 -16.93
C ALA A 116 12.69 -3.06 -15.86
N ARG A 117 13.02 -4.23 -15.35
CA ARG A 117 12.27 -4.83 -14.26
C ARG A 117 12.52 -4.02 -12.97
N ILE A 118 11.43 -3.74 -12.24
CA ILE A 118 11.45 -3.00 -10.98
C ILE A 118 10.84 -3.79 -9.83
N GLY A 119 10.17 -4.91 -10.09
CA GLY A 119 9.52 -5.71 -9.07
C GLY A 119 8.77 -6.90 -9.66
N VAL A 120 8.00 -7.53 -8.80
CA VAL A 120 7.14 -8.67 -9.15
C VAL A 120 5.80 -8.58 -8.41
N VAL A 121 4.73 -9.03 -9.04
CA VAL A 121 3.44 -9.28 -8.39
C VAL A 121 3.20 -10.79 -8.35
N GLU A 122 2.83 -11.30 -7.21
CA GLU A 122 2.49 -12.71 -6.98
C GLU A 122 1.02 -12.83 -6.57
N ARG A 123 0.38 -13.90 -7.03
CA ARG A 123 -0.95 -14.30 -6.56
C ARG A 123 -0.84 -15.63 -5.84
N ARG A 124 -1.48 -15.70 -4.67
CA ARG A 124 -1.53 -16.91 -3.83
C ARG A 124 -2.99 -17.20 -3.46
N GLU A 125 -3.33 -18.46 -3.32
CA GLU A 125 -4.66 -18.92 -2.94
C GLU A 125 -4.60 -19.50 -1.52
N SER A 126 -5.38 -18.91 -0.59
CA SER A 126 -5.48 -19.32 0.80
C SER A 126 -6.95 -19.43 1.22
N GLY A 127 -7.58 -20.59 0.93
CA GLY A 127 -9.01 -20.78 1.17
C GLY A 127 -9.86 -19.79 0.38
N ASP A 128 -10.74 -19.07 1.08
CA ASP A 128 -11.61 -18.04 0.47
C ASP A 128 -10.91 -16.70 0.24
N VAL A 129 -9.66 -16.55 0.67
CA VAL A 129 -8.86 -15.34 0.48
C VAL A 129 -7.87 -15.54 -0.67
N GLU A 130 -8.00 -14.71 -1.69
CA GLU A 130 -6.98 -14.55 -2.71
C GLU A 130 -6.00 -13.48 -2.25
N LEU A 131 -4.74 -13.84 -2.03
CA LEU A 131 -3.69 -12.90 -1.70
C LEU A 131 -2.94 -12.48 -2.98
N VAL A 132 -2.91 -11.19 -3.25
CA VAL A 132 -2.07 -10.59 -4.29
C VAL A 132 -1.06 -9.67 -3.63
N LEU A 133 0.21 -9.96 -3.75
CA LEU A 133 1.28 -9.18 -3.13
C LEU A 133 2.26 -8.63 -4.17
N GLY A 134 2.75 -7.41 -3.94
CA GLY A 134 3.84 -6.83 -4.70
C GLY A 134 5.16 -6.93 -3.95
N ARG A 135 6.25 -7.10 -4.69
CA ARG A 135 7.59 -7.00 -4.12
C ARG A 135 8.47 -6.16 -5.03
N LEU A 136 9.03 -5.09 -4.47
CA LEU A 136 9.98 -4.24 -5.15
C LEU A 136 11.33 -4.96 -5.28
N ASP A 137 12.00 -4.84 -6.42
CA ASP A 137 13.35 -5.40 -6.59
C ASP A 137 14.36 -4.55 -5.81
N VAL A 138 15.39 -5.19 -5.25
CA VAL A 138 16.46 -4.51 -4.52
C VAL A 138 17.13 -3.48 -5.43
N GLY A 139 17.29 -2.25 -4.92
CA GLY A 139 17.85 -1.13 -5.66
C GLY A 139 16.83 -0.33 -6.49
N SER A 140 15.56 -0.75 -6.55
CA SER A 140 14.47 0.07 -7.07
C SER A 140 13.90 0.96 -5.96
N SER A 141 13.55 2.20 -6.29
CA SER A 141 12.97 3.17 -5.34
C SER A 141 11.53 3.56 -5.69
N LEU A 142 11.02 3.14 -6.83
CA LEU A 142 9.70 3.51 -7.33
C LEU A 142 8.63 2.49 -6.95
N THR A 143 8.00 2.70 -5.81
CA THR A 143 6.92 1.86 -5.29
C THR A 143 5.58 2.02 -6.02
N PRO A 144 5.11 3.23 -6.44
CA PRO A 144 3.77 3.41 -6.99
C PRO A 144 3.46 2.55 -8.22
N PRO A 145 4.37 2.31 -9.19
CA PRO A 145 4.10 1.41 -10.31
C PRO A 145 3.85 -0.04 -9.86
N VAL A 146 4.55 -0.53 -8.83
CA VAL A 146 4.35 -1.88 -8.30
C VAL A 146 3.03 -1.96 -7.55
N VAL A 147 2.68 -0.96 -6.72
CA VAL A 147 1.36 -0.84 -6.07
C VAL A 147 0.23 -0.87 -7.09
N ASN A 148 0.35 -0.09 -8.18
CA ASN A 148 -0.67 -0.08 -9.24
C ASN A 148 -0.77 -1.45 -9.95
N ALA A 149 0.36 -2.13 -10.14
CA ALA A 149 0.37 -3.48 -10.69
C ALA A 149 -0.33 -4.50 -9.77
N VAL A 150 -0.15 -4.42 -8.44
CA VAL A 150 -0.89 -5.22 -7.46
C VAL A 150 -2.39 -4.98 -7.60
N LYS A 151 -2.82 -3.72 -7.59
CA LYS A 151 -4.23 -3.33 -7.71
C LYS A 151 -4.87 -3.78 -9.02
N ALA A 152 -4.11 -3.79 -10.11
CA ALA A 152 -4.56 -4.26 -11.43
C ALA A 152 -4.74 -5.79 -11.49
N LYS A 153 -4.18 -6.54 -10.54
CA LYS A 153 -4.33 -8.00 -10.46
C LYS A 153 -5.48 -8.46 -9.54
N ALA A 154 -6.17 -7.53 -8.86
CA ALA A 154 -7.43 -7.86 -8.19
C ALA A 154 -8.44 -8.44 -9.19
N ARG A 155 -9.23 -9.42 -8.76
CA ARG A 155 -10.31 -9.96 -9.61
C ARG A 155 -11.32 -8.87 -9.95
N GLU A 156 -11.68 -8.78 -11.22
CA GLU A 156 -12.71 -7.84 -11.68
C GLU A 156 -14.05 -8.14 -10.98
N GLY A 157 -14.71 -7.09 -10.46
CA GLY A 157 -15.98 -7.21 -9.74
C GLY A 157 -15.88 -7.83 -8.34
N ALA A 158 -14.72 -8.33 -7.91
CA ALA A 158 -14.53 -8.88 -6.58
C ALA A 158 -14.40 -7.79 -5.51
N GLN A 159 -14.72 -8.16 -4.28
CA GLN A 159 -14.42 -7.34 -3.11
C GLN A 159 -12.93 -7.43 -2.79
N ALA A 160 -12.32 -6.30 -2.41
CA ALA A 160 -10.89 -6.26 -2.13
C ALA A 160 -10.59 -5.45 -0.85
N ILE A 161 -9.64 -5.96 -0.08
CA ILE A 161 -9.02 -5.27 1.04
C ILE A 161 -7.58 -4.95 0.62
N LEU A 162 -7.17 -3.69 0.77
CA LEU A 162 -5.83 -3.24 0.42
C LEU A 162 -5.07 -2.94 1.72
N ASP A 163 -4.01 -3.70 2.02
CA ASP A 163 -3.09 -3.34 3.10
C ASP A 163 -2.09 -2.31 2.58
N ALA A 164 -2.22 -1.07 3.05
CA ALA A 164 -1.39 0.04 2.59
C ALA A 164 -0.04 0.06 3.32
N PRO A 165 1.02 0.58 2.71
CA PRO A 165 2.24 0.91 3.44
C PRO A 165 1.96 1.96 4.51
N ALA A 166 2.91 2.14 5.44
CA ALA A 166 2.78 3.10 6.53
C ALA A 166 3.01 4.54 6.06
N GLY A 167 2.39 5.50 6.75
CA GLY A 167 2.61 6.93 6.54
C GLY A 167 1.62 7.59 5.59
N THR A 168 2.05 8.70 4.96
CA THR A 168 1.22 9.55 4.08
C THR A 168 1.91 9.84 2.74
N SER A 169 2.87 9.01 2.36
CA SER A 169 3.71 9.19 1.17
C SER A 169 3.05 8.70 -0.13
N CYS A 170 3.73 8.88 -1.26
CA CYS A 170 3.23 8.51 -2.59
C CYS A 170 2.70 7.07 -2.72
N PRO A 171 3.33 6.02 -2.16
CA PRO A 171 2.78 4.67 -2.22
C PRO A 171 1.46 4.52 -1.46
N VAL A 172 1.28 5.24 -0.33
CA VAL A 172 -0.01 5.28 0.38
C VAL A 172 -1.08 5.92 -0.51
N VAL A 173 -0.80 7.09 -1.09
CA VAL A 173 -1.73 7.76 -2.03
C VAL A 173 -2.08 6.84 -3.20
N ALA A 174 -1.09 6.13 -3.77
CA ALA A 174 -1.32 5.17 -4.86
C ALA A 174 -2.23 4.01 -4.42
N THR A 175 -2.09 3.54 -3.18
CA THR A 175 -2.94 2.50 -2.60
C THR A 175 -4.37 3.01 -2.41
N LEU A 176 -4.55 4.18 -1.77
CA LEU A 176 -5.86 4.73 -1.40
C LEU A 176 -6.70 5.16 -2.60
N ARG A 177 -6.09 5.69 -3.66
CA ARG A 177 -6.83 6.12 -4.86
C ARG A 177 -7.65 5.00 -5.48
N GLY A 178 -8.95 5.26 -5.70
CA GLY A 178 -9.90 4.30 -6.24
C GLY A 178 -10.35 3.23 -5.24
N SER A 179 -10.15 3.47 -3.93
CA SER A 179 -10.85 2.75 -2.87
C SER A 179 -12.21 3.38 -2.62
N ASP A 180 -13.19 2.54 -2.24
CA ASP A 180 -14.55 2.99 -1.90
C ASP A 180 -14.62 3.47 -0.44
N TYR A 181 -13.74 2.96 0.41
CA TYR A 181 -13.66 3.29 1.83
C TYR A 181 -12.24 3.14 2.37
N VAL A 182 -11.85 3.99 3.33
CA VAL A 182 -10.56 3.91 4.02
C VAL A 182 -10.76 3.60 5.49
N LEU A 183 -10.07 2.58 5.98
CA LEU A 183 -10.03 2.19 7.38
C LEU A 183 -8.70 2.65 7.98
N LEU A 184 -8.71 3.71 8.79
CA LEU A 184 -7.52 4.23 9.43
C LEU A 184 -7.26 3.50 10.75
N VAL A 185 -6.12 2.83 10.86
CA VAL A 185 -5.71 2.11 12.08
C VAL A 185 -4.76 2.97 12.89
N THR A 186 -5.09 3.19 14.15
CA THR A 186 -4.27 3.95 15.10
C THR A 186 -4.18 3.26 16.45
N GLU A 187 -3.33 3.78 17.33
CA GLU A 187 -3.22 3.35 18.74
C GLU A 187 -3.46 4.54 19.67
N PRO A 188 -3.98 4.34 20.92
CA PRO A 188 -4.34 5.41 21.83
C PRO A 188 -3.11 6.00 22.56
N THR A 189 -2.16 6.49 21.77
CA THR A 189 -0.93 7.14 22.26
C THR A 189 -0.80 8.56 21.69
N PRO A 190 -0.03 9.46 22.32
CA PRO A 190 0.21 10.80 21.77
C PRO A 190 0.75 10.77 20.33
N PHE A 191 1.67 9.86 20.02
CA PHE A 191 2.20 9.68 18.68
C PHE A 191 1.15 9.10 17.72
N GLY A 192 0.34 8.12 18.19
CA GLY A 192 -0.77 7.57 17.41
C GLY A 192 -1.80 8.63 17.03
N LEU A 193 -2.10 9.58 17.95
CA LEU A 193 -2.98 10.71 17.64
C LEU A 193 -2.37 11.64 16.60
N HIS A 194 -1.10 12.03 16.76
CA HIS A 194 -0.43 12.91 15.79
C HIS A 194 -0.45 12.30 14.38
N ASP A 195 -0.08 11.02 14.27
CA ASP A 195 -0.04 10.33 12.99
C ASP A 195 -1.43 10.11 12.40
N LEU A 196 -2.45 9.91 13.26
CA LEU A 196 -3.85 9.85 12.83
C LEU A 196 -4.31 11.18 12.22
N THR A 197 -3.93 12.33 12.81
CA THR A 197 -4.32 13.63 12.25
C THR A 197 -3.78 13.82 10.83
N LEU A 198 -2.53 13.45 10.58
CA LEU A 198 -1.94 13.53 9.24
C LEU A 198 -2.64 12.58 8.25
N ALA A 199 -2.98 11.37 8.69
CA ALA A 199 -3.69 10.41 7.85
C ALA A 199 -5.11 10.89 7.53
N VAL A 200 -5.81 11.49 8.49
CA VAL A 200 -7.15 12.09 8.30
C VAL A 200 -7.09 13.23 7.30
N GLU A 201 -6.12 14.14 7.41
CA GLU A 201 -5.91 15.23 6.45
C GLU A 201 -5.73 14.67 5.03
N LEU A 202 -4.86 13.68 4.86
CA LEU A 202 -4.65 13.03 3.56
C LEU A 202 -5.93 12.43 2.97
N VAL A 203 -6.68 11.67 3.77
CA VAL A 203 -7.89 10.99 3.27
C VAL A 203 -8.99 12.00 2.94
N ARG A 204 -9.11 13.10 3.71
CA ARG A 204 -10.00 14.24 3.40
C ARG A 204 -9.60 14.95 2.11
N GLU A 205 -8.31 15.19 1.88
CA GLU A 205 -7.80 15.77 0.64
C GLU A 205 -8.11 14.87 -0.57
N LEU A 206 -8.04 13.56 -0.39
CA LEU A 206 -8.43 12.57 -1.41
C LEU A 206 -9.95 12.42 -1.56
N GLN A 207 -10.75 13.08 -0.72
CA GLN A 207 -12.21 13.02 -0.69
C GLN A 207 -12.77 11.59 -0.55
N LEU A 208 -12.09 10.73 0.20
CA LEU A 208 -12.51 9.35 0.41
C LEU A 208 -13.29 9.22 1.73
N PRO A 209 -14.39 8.46 1.75
CA PRO A 209 -15.06 8.12 3.00
C PRO A 209 -14.16 7.24 3.87
N PHE A 210 -14.18 7.46 5.18
CA PHE A 210 -13.30 6.74 6.09
C PHE A 210 -13.88 6.58 7.50
N GLY A 211 -13.29 5.68 8.27
CA GLY A 211 -13.50 5.50 9.69
C GLY A 211 -12.23 5.00 10.36
N VAL A 212 -12.27 4.91 11.68
CA VAL A 212 -11.09 4.61 12.51
C VAL A 212 -11.24 3.26 13.21
N VAL A 213 -10.15 2.52 13.25
CA VAL A 213 -9.93 1.39 14.18
C VAL A 213 -8.91 1.84 15.21
N VAL A 214 -9.27 1.76 16.48
CA VAL A 214 -8.35 1.97 17.59
C VAL A 214 -7.79 0.61 17.99
N ASN A 215 -6.55 0.34 17.65
CA ASN A 215 -5.84 -0.85 18.08
C ASN A 215 -5.19 -0.61 19.45
N ARG A 216 -4.92 -1.67 20.21
CA ARG A 216 -4.42 -1.61 21.59
C ARG A 216 -5.28 -0.74 22.50
N ALA A 217 -6.59 -0.80 22.32
CA ALA A 217 -7.54 -0.08 23.14
C ALA A 217 -7.43 -0.53 24.61
N GLY A 218 -7.64 0.44 25.53
CA GLY A 218 -7.48 0.21 26.98
C GLY A 218 -6.09 0.61 27.50
N THR A 219 -5.14 0.93 26.63
CA THR A 219 -3.85 1.58 26.99
C THR A 219 -3.91 3.06 26.65
N GLY A 220 -3.01 3.86 27.24
CA GLY A 220 -2.92 5.29 26.95
C GLY A 220 -4.07 6.12 27.52
N ASP A 221 -4.38 7.23 26.87
CA ASP A 221 -5.39 8.19 27.29
C ASP A 221 -6.58 8.29 26.30
N GLY A 222 -7.61 9.04 26.64
CA GLY A 222 -8.82 9.21 25.81
C GLY A 222 -8.68 10.11 24.60
N ARG A 223 -7.52 10.76 24.40
CA ARG A 223 -7.35 11.84 23.38
C ARG A 223 -7.68 11.42 21.95
N VAL A 224 -7.42 10.18 21.55
CA VAL A 224 -7.79 9.67 20.22
C VAL A 224 -9.31 9.63 20.06
N ARG A 225 -10.04 9.18 21.08
CA ARG A 225 -11.52 9.17 21.07
C ARG A 225 -12.07 10.59 21.06
N ASP A 226 -11.50 11.48 21.90
CA ASP A 226 -11.92 12.90 21.99
C ASP A 226 -11.69 13.59 20.63
N TYR A 227 -10.56 13.34 19.98
CA TYR A 227 -10.29 13.84 18.63
C TYR A 227 -11.30 13.31 17.62
N CYS A 228 -11.54 12.01 17.59
CA CYS A 228 -12.52 11.43 16.68
C CYS A 228 -13.93 12.01 16.90
N ALA A 229 -14.33 12.20 18.15
CA ALA A 229 -15.62 12.81 18.50
C ALA A 229 -15.69 14.28 18.03
N ALA A 230 -14.66 15.09 18.31
CA ALA A 230 -14.58 16.50 17.90
C ALA A 230 -14.62 16.66 16.36
N GLU A 231 -13.93 15.78 15.64
CA GLU A 231 -13.82 15.77 14.17
C GLU A 231 -15.00 15.03 13.49
N ARG A 232 -15.94 14.49 14.27
CA ARG A 232 -17.09 13.68 13.81
C ARG A 232 -16.64 12.46 12.99
N ILE A 233 -15.54 11.87 13.40
CA ILE A 233 -15.00 10.65 12.79
C ILE A 233 -15.53 9.44 13.57
N GLU A 234 -16.05 8.46 12.86
CA GLU A 234 -16.55 7.26 13.50
C GLU A 234 -15.43 6.31 13.85
N VAL A 235 -15.42 5.86 15.11
CA VAL A 235 -14.62 4.73 15.57
C VAL A 235 -15.42 3.46 15.31
N LEU A 236 -15.03 2.69 14.28
CA LEU A 236 -15.76 1.49 13.85
C LEU A 236 -15.54 0.33 14.81
N VAL A 237 -14.33 0.16 15.32
CA VAL A 237 -13.98 -0.93 16.22
C VAL A 237 -12.78 -0.53 17.08
N GLU A 238 -12.75 -1.08 18.28
CA GLU A 238 -11.62 -1.03 19.19
C GLU A 238 -11.10 -2.45 19.43
N VAL A 239 -9.86 -2.70 19.04
CA VAL A 239 -9.16 -3.95 19.32
C VAL A 239 -8.43 -3.80 20.64
N PRO A 240 -8.73 -4.60 21.67
CA PRO A 240 -8.11 -4.42 22.98
C PRO A 240 -6.58 -4.68 22.95
N ASP A 241 -5.88 -4.07 23.92
CA ASP A 241 -4.49 -4.40 24.17
C ASP A 241 -4.40 -5.75 24.90
N ASP A 242 -4.27 -6.81 24.13
CA ASP A 242 -4.12 -8.16 24.64
C ASP A 242 -2.79 -8.74 24.14
N ARG A 243 -1.91 -9.08 25.08
CA ARG A 243 -0.61 -9.68 24.77
C ARG A 243 -0.72 -10.92 23.88
N ARG A 244 -1.80 -11.70 24.00
CA ARG A 244 -2.04 -12.89 23.18
C ARG A 244 -2.19 -12.56 21.70
N ILE A 245 -2.73 -11.36 21.36
CA ILE A 245 -2.80 -10.84 19.98
C ILE A 245 -1.38 -10.64 19.43
N ALA A 246 -0.51 -10.00 20.21
CA ALA A 246 0.89 -9.80 19.82
C ALA A 246 1.65 -11.13 19.69
N GLU A 247 1.39 -12.10 20.56
CA GLU A 247 1.98 -13.42 20.47
C GLU A 247 1.49 -14.23 19.26
N ALA A 248 0.21 -14.13 18.89
CA ALA A 248 -0.34 -14.71 17.67
C ALA A 248 0.33 -14.10 16.44
N TYR A 249 0.42 -12.77 16.38
CA TYR A 249 1.10 -12.04 15.32
C TYR A 249 2.56 -12.47 15.15
N ALA A 250 3.32 -12.52 16.25
CA ALA A 250 4.75 -12.92 16.24
C ALA A 250 4.97 -14.36 15.73
N ARG A 251 3.94 -15.21 15.77
CA ARG A 251 3.96 -16.60 15.27
C ARG A 251 3.36 -16.73 13.86
N GLY A 252 3.05 -15.63 13.18
CA GLY A 252 2.39 -15.64 11.88
C GLY A 252 0.96 -16.21 11.90
N ARG A 253 0.26 -16.15 13.06
CA ARG A 253 -1.09 -16.70 13.20
C ARG A 253 -2.14 -15.60 13.15
N LEU A 254 -3.22 -15.86 12.44
CA LEU A 254 -4.39 -14.98 12.46
C LEU A 254 -5.00 -14.93 13.86
N VAL A 255 -5.36 -13.74 14.31
CA VAL A 255 -5.98 -13.52 15.62
C VAL A 255 -7.30 -14.25 15.71
N VAL A 256 -8.12 -14.21 14.67
CA VAL A 256 -9.43 -14.85 14.63
C VAL A 256 -9.38 -16.38 14.69
N ASP A 257 -8.27 -16.98 14.26
CA ASP A 257 -8.05 -18.44 14.31
C ASP A 257 -7.39 -18.84 15.64
N ALA A 258 -6.48 -18.00 16.17
CA ALA A 258 -5.76 -18.27 17.41
C ALA A 258 -6.57 -17.95 18.67
N LEU A 259 -7.45 -16.96 18.60
CA LEU A 259 -8.25 -16.39 19.68
C LEU A 259 -9.70 -16.21 19.19
N PRO A 260 -10.51 -17.29 19.16
CA PRO A 260 -11.87 -17.28 18.57
C PRO A 260 -12.82 -16.24 19.18
N GLU A 261 -12.58 -15.80 20.40
CA GLU A 261 -13.34 -14.74 21.07
C GLU A 261 -13.30 -13.40 20.33
N TYR A 262 -12.25 -13.13 19.52
CA TYR A 262 -12.13 -11.93 18.68
C TYR A 262 -12.78 -12.08 17.30
N ALA A 263 -13.19 -13.29 16.90
CA ALA A 263 -13.81 -13.50 15.58
C ALA A 263 -15.10 -12.66 15.39
N GLY A 264 -15.89 -12.47 16.45
CA GLY A 264 -17.09 -11.62 16.43
C GLY A 264 -16.76 -10.15 16.13
N LEU A 265 -15.63 -9.65 16.64
CA LEU A 265 -15.19 -8.27 16.46
C LEU A 265 -14.88 -7.98 14.97
N PHE A 266 -14.10 -8.85 14.32
CA PHE A 266 -13.72 -8.69 12.91
C PHE A 266 -14.89 -8.96 11.96
N ARG A 267 -15.80 -9.90 12.29
CA ARG A 267 -17.05 -10.10 11.53
C ARG A 267 -17.94 -8.87 11.58
N GLY A 268 -18.15 -8.30 12.76
CA GLY A 268 -18.93 -7.07 12.92
C GLY A 268 -18.31 -5.89 12.17
N LEU A 269 -16.97 -5.79 12.11
CA LEU A 269 -16.28 -4.79 11.30
C LEU A 269 -16.56 -5.01 9.81
N ALA A 270 -16.46 -6.25 9.31
CA ALA A 270 -16.73 -6.59 7.91
C ALA A 270 -18.19 -6.25 7.53
N GLU A 271 -19.15 -6.53 8.39
CA GLU A 271 -20.57 -6.20 8.19
C GLU A 271 -20.79 -4.68 8.08
N ARG A 272 -20.27 -3.90 9.01
CA ARG A 272 -20.35 -2.43 8.98
C ARG A 272 -19.73 -1.82 7.72
N LEU A 273 -18.60 -2.35 7.27
CA LEU A 273 -17.94 -1.87 6.05
C LEU A 273 -18.78 -2.15 4.80
N ARG A 274 -19.39 -3.35 4.70
CA ARG A 274 -20.27 -3.71 3.58
C ARG A 274 -21.53 -2.85 3.53
N GLU A 275 -22.15 -2.55 4.67
CA GLU A 275 -23.33 -1.68 4.74
C GLU A 275 -23.03 -0.27 4.24
N ARG A 276 -21.86 0.30 4.58
CA ARG A 276 -21.46 1.66 4.20
C ARG A 276 -21.11 1.80 2.74
N ALA A 277 -20.43 0.81 2.20
CA ALA A 277 -20.08 0.85 0.77
C ALA A 277 -21.25 0.49 -0.15
N GLY A 278 -22.27 -0.22 0.36
CA GLY A 278 -23.52 -0.48 -0.37
C GLY A 278 -24.51 0.69 -0.35
N GLY A 279 -24.35 1.64 0.57
CA GLY A 279 -25.21 2.83 0.69
C GLY A 279 -24.72 4.07 -0.07
N ALA A 280 -23.58 3.99 -0.75
CA ALA A 280 -22.98 5.08 -1.55
C ALA A 280 -23.19 4.92 -3.07
N ALA A 281 -24.11 4.02 -3.50
CA ALA A 281 -24.46 3.77 -4.91
C ALA A 281 -25.71 4.54 -5.33
#